data_83bcebe209d9f1f4a70a092d8757717e
#
_entry.id   83bcebe209d9f1f4a70a092d8757717e
#
_cell.length_a   1.000
_cell.length_b   1.000
_cell.length_c   1.000
_cell.angle_alpha   90.00
_cell.angle_beta   90.00
_cell.angle_gamma   90.00
#
_symmetry.space_group_name_H-M   'P 1'
#
loop_
_entity.id
_entity.type
_entity.pdbx_description
1 polymer ?
#
loop_
_entity_poly.entity_id
_entity_poly.type
_entity_poly.pdbx_seq_one_letter_code
_entity_poly.pdbx_strand_id
1 'polypeptide(L)'
;MVKINPLNNNVFSKKIDDSFNIFYIFGNNFGLIDICYSKLKENLKIDLNNPFTTNYFDEDKLLNNTESFFDELNSICLFQDKKTIIVDIRQSNKLHELIKILNDLNFSEIKNTQVIIVSYSLKQSDFITKQIMNSKNSICFTCYEEDEHNVKNNLNKELIKLNLNLNNSQLNELTDKFSKDSKIIQNTFEKISLQNRNSNINFDQLLHLVDDNNDKTIFEMVNKLMTGNYYESIKLLTNFERVNVSSSSILYLVKSKFTLLKKCIKMKKRGLTKNEIVNHKSLKIFFKEHSFIFKMLELWTLNDIDNCLHFLFKTELNCKSKKDYEYIFLNQLFLFIYFKSKV
;
A
#
# COMPACT_ATOMS: atom_id res chain seq x y z
N MET A 1 4.70 25.96 -9.46
CA MET A 1 4.54 24.55 -9.03
C MET A 1 5.60 23.67 -9.68
N VAL A 2 6.28 22.84 -8.89
CA VAL A 2 7.20 21.81 -9.38
C VAL A 2 6.65 20.45 -8.94
N LYS A 3 6.38 19.55 -9.92
CA LYS A 3 6.09 18.14 -9.64
C LYS A 3 7.39 17.36 -9.67
N ILE A 4 7.67 16.61 -8.62
CA ILE A 4 8.87 15.78 -8.51
C ILE A 4 8.46 14.33 -8.34
N ASN A 5 9.03 13.46 -9.17
CA ASN A 5 9.00 12.02 -8.91
C ASN A 5 10.14 11.72 -7.90
N PRO A 6 9.81 11.24 -6.68
CA PRO A 6 10.79 11.06 -5.61
C PRO A 6 11.85 9.98 -5.89
N LEU A 7 11.67 9.18 -6.93
CA LEU A 7 12.64 8.15 -7.34
C LEU A 7 13.82 8.73 -8.14
N ASN A 8 13.72 9.96 -8.64
CA ASN A 8 14.80 10.65 -9.31
C ASN A 8 15.70 11.40 -8.32
N ASN A 9 16.71 10.73 -7.79
CA ASN A 9 17.65 11.31 -6.81
C ASN A 9 18.31 12.62 -7.30
N ASN A 10 18.60 12.75 -8.61
CA ASN A 10 19.19 13.97 -9.17
C ASN A 10 18.23 15.17 -9.23
N VAL A 11 16.93 14.93 -9.18
CA VAL A 11 15.90 15.98 -9.22
C VAL A 11 15.55 16.42 -7.80
N PHE A 12 15.67 15.50 -6.83
CA PHE A 12 15.36 15.76 -5.44
C PHE A 12 16.31 16.79 -4.83
N SER A 13 17.61 16.67 -5.10
CA SER A 13 18.64 17.59 -4.55
C SER A 13 18.80 18.92 -5.29
N LYS A 14 18.48 18.95 -6.59
CA LYS A 14 18.73 20.15 -7.44
C LYS A 14 17.57 21.14 -7.53
N LYS A 15 16.36 20.75 -7.10
CA LYS A 15 15.13 21.58 -7.24
C LYS A 15 14.57 22.12 -5.93
N ILE A 16 15.12 21.72 -4.80
CA ILE A 16 14.70 22.25 -3.50
C ILE A 16 15.60 23.45 -3.22
N ASP A 17 15.13 24.64 -3.51
CA ASP A 17 15.76 25.90 -3.17
C ASP A 17 14.93 26.67 -2.13
N ASP A 18 15.48 27.75 -1.60
CA ASP A 18 14.85 28.57 -0.57
C ASP A 18 13.59 29.31 -1.04
N SER A 19 13.26 29.25 -2.31
CA SER A 19 12.03 29.86 -2.87
C SER A 19 10.76 29.09 -2.54
N PHE A 20 10.89 27.81 -2.14
CA PHE A 20 9.76 26.97 -1.81
C PHE A 20 9.52 26.91 -0.31
N ASN A 21 8.28 27.16 0.08
CA ASN A 21 7.85 27.13 1.47
C ASN A 21 6.85 25.99 1.76
N ILE A 22 6.31 25.35 0.73
CA ILE A 22 5.33 24.28 0.91
C ILE A 22 5.81 23.02 0.21
N PHE A 23 5.90 21.96 0.99
CA PHE A 23 6.28 20.62 0.53
C PHE A 23 5.10 19.67 0.77
N TYR A 24 4.52 19.15 -0.28
CA TYR A 24 3.37 18.28 -0.17
C TYR A 24 3.68 16.88 -0.71
N ILE A 25 3.60 15.88 0.17
CA ILE A 25 3.89 14.47 -0.12
C ILE A 25 2.58 13.69 -0.02
N PHE A 26 2.13 13.09 -1.11
CA PHE A 26 0.87 12.36 -1.13
C PHE A 26 0.84 11.25 -2.18
N GLY A 27 -0.03 10.26 -2.00
CA GLY A 27 -0.23 9.15 -2.94
C GLY A 27 -0.74 7.89 -2.26
N ASN A 28 -0.65 6.76 -2.95
CA ASN A 28 -1.07 5.45 -2.47
C ASN A 28 0.10 4.47 -2.27
N ASN A 29 1.33 4.87 -2.56
CA ASN A 29 2.54 4.10 -2.25
C ASN A 29 3.11 4.57 -0.92
N PHE A 30 2.71 3.93 0.17
CA PHE A 30 3.06 4.31 1.54
C PHE A 30 4.57 4.29 1.77
N GLY A 31 5.26 3.28 1.25
CA GLY A 31 6.70 3.18 1.36
C GLY A 31 7.43 4.31 0.65
N LEU A 32 6.96 4.70 -0.53
CA LEU A 32 7.54 5.81 -1.27
C LEU A 32 7.32 7.16 -0.56
N ILE A 33 6.15 7.35 0.09
CA ILE A 33 5.87 8.53 0.92
C ILE A 33 6.86 8.62 2.07
N ASP A 34 7.10 7.51 2.79
CA ASP A 34 8.04 7.47 3.92
C ASP A 34 9.48 7.75 3.47
N ILE A 35 9.92 7.16 2.36
CA ILE A 35 11.23 7.42 1.76
C ILE A 35 11.37 8.91 1.35
N CYS A 36 10.35 9.44 0.70
CA CYS A 36 10.33 10.83 0.26
C CYS A 36 10.41 11.80 1.45
N TYR A 37 9.62 11.53 2.48
CA TYR A 37 9.58 12.33 3.70
C TYR A 37 10.94 12.29 4.45
N SER A 38 11.58 11.13 4.55
CA SER A 38 12.90 11.00 5.18
C SER A 38 13.97 11.77 4.41
N LYS A 39 14.01 11.62 3.08
CA LYS A 39 14.94 12.39 2.23
C LYS A 39 14.70 13.89 2.30
N LEU A 40 13.44 14.33 2.38
CA LEU A 40 13.11 15.74 2.50
C LEU A 40 13.62 16.32 3.82
N LYS A 41 13.43 15.60 4.92
CA LYS A 41 13.96 16.00 6.24
C LYS A 41 15.48 16.15 6.23
N GLU A 42 16.18 15.19 5.63
CA GLU A 42 17.64 15.24 5.50
C GLU A 42 18.10 16.45 4.66
N ASN A 43 17.47 16.69 3.52
CA ASN A 43 17.82 17.81 2.63
C ASN A 43 17.58 19.18 3.27
N LEU A 44 16.48 19.33 4.00
CA LEU A 44 16.13 20.56 4.71
C LEU A 44 16.80 20.66 6.07
N LYS A 45 17.59 19.65 6.49
CA LYS A 45 18.30 19.58 7.79
C LYS A 45 17.37 19.82 8.99
N ILE A 46 16.18 19.21 8.95
CA ILE A 46 15.15 19.41 9.97
C ILE A 46 15.52 18.67 11.24
N ASP A 47 15.61 19.38 12.35
CA ASP A 47 15.77 18.80 13.69
C ASP A 47 14.40 18.67 14.36
N LEU A 48 13.89 17.44 14.46
CA LEU A 48 12.61 17.15 15.10
C LEU A 48 12.63 17.33 16.63
N ASN A 49 13.81 17.36 17.24
CA ASN A 49 13.95 17.49 18.69
C ASN A 49 14.02 18.96 19.15
N ASN A 50 14.10 19.88 18.21
CA ASN A 50 14.17 21.31 18.53
C ASN A 50 12.79 21.99 18.38
N PRO A 51 12.05 22.22 19.48
CA PRO A 51 10.70 22.79 19.43
C PRO A 51 10.67 24.26 19.01
N PHE A 52 11.81 24.97 19.03
CA PHE A 52 11.90 26.36 18.59
C PHE A 52 11.94 26.50 17.06
N THR A 53 12.39 25.46 16.36
CA THR A 53 12.57 25.50 14.90
C THR A 53 11.61 24.57 14.18
N THR A 54 11.10 23.51 14.84
CA THR A 54 10.25 22.50 14.22
C THR A 54 9.05 22.18 15.08
N ASN A 55 7.85 22.37 14.54
CA ASN A 55 6.59 21.97 15.16
C ASN A 55 5.93 20.85 14.38
N TYR A 56 5.55 19.80 15.10
CA TYR A 56 4.90 18.62 14.54
C TYR A 56 3.44 18.57 14.95
N PHE A 57 2.55 18.46 13.96
CA PHE A 57 1.10 18.31 14.11
C PHE A 57 0.65 17.00 13.46
N ASP A 58 0.21 16.07 14.30
CA ASP A 58 -0.56 14.91 13.87
C ASP A 58 -2.07 15.24 13.80
N GLU A 59 -2.89 14.21 13.52
CA GLU A 59 -4.34 14.36 13.44
C GLU A 59 -4.94 14.96 14.72
N ASP A 60 -4.59 14.40 15.87
CA ASP A 60 -5.20 14.79 17.15
C ASP A 60 -4.77 16.20 17.56
N LYS A 61 -3.51 16.52 17.40
CA LYS A 61 -2.99 17.84 17.72
C LYS A 61 -3.55 18.92 16.80
N LEU A 62 -3.72 18.62 15.50
CA LEU A 62 -4.28 19.56 14.54
C LEU A 62 -5.76 19.83 14.81
N LEU A 63 -6.55 18.81 15.17
CA LEU A 63 -7.98 18.94 15.46
C LEU A 63 -8.25 19.61 16.80
N ASN A 64 -7.47 19.28 17.84
CA ASN A 64 -7.69 19.80 19.19
C ASN A 64 -7.09 21.19 19.43
N ASN A 65 -6.04 21.54 18.66
CA ASN A 65 -5.30 22.80 18.82
C ASN A 65 -5.17 23.57 17.49
N THR A 66 -6.27 23.72 16.79
CA THR A 66 -6.29 24.40 15.48
C THR A 66 -5.82 25.84 15.55
N GLU A 67 -6.18 26.59 16.61
CA GLU A 67 -5.71 27.97 16.83
C GLU A 67 -4.19 28.04 16.97
N SER A 68 -3.60 27.15 17.77
CA SER A 68 -2.14 27.06 17.92
C SER A 68 -1.45 26.75 16.59
N PHE A 69 -2.05 25.95 15.73
CA PHE A 69 -1.49 25.69 14.40
C PHE A 69 -1.43 26.96 13.53
N PHE A 70 -2.49 27.79 13.52
CA PHE A 70 -2.50 29.05 12.79
C PHE A 70 -1.54 30.09 13.41
N ASP A 71 -1.45 30.14 14.73
CA ASP A 71 -0.49 31.01 15.44
C ASP A 71 0.95 30.64 15.08
N GLU A 72 1.25 29.34 15.05
CA GLU A 72 2.57 28.85 14.68
C GLU A 72 2.92 29.13 13.21
N LEU A 73 1.96 29.10 12.31
CA LEU A 73 2.16 29.45 10.89
C LEU A 73 2.54 30.92 10.71
N ASN A 74 1.99 31.81 11.54
CA ASN A 74 2.19 33.25 11.47
C ASN A 74 3.35 33.74 12.34
N SER A 75 3.87 32.90 13.23
CA SER A 75 4.99 33.27 14.12
C SER A 75 6.32 33.32 13.36
N ILE A 76 7.21 34.20 13.79
CA ILE A 76 8.55 34.33 13.22
C ILE A 76 9.55 33.57 14.09
N CYS A 77 10.40 32.80 13.48
CA CYS A 77 11.49 32.11 14.18
C CYS A 77 12.62 33.12 14.51
N LEU A 78 13.04 33.11 15.77
CA LEU A 78 14.13 33.99 16.23
C LEU A 78 15.52 33.37 16.01
N PHE A 79 15.61 32.08 15.76
CA PHE A 79 16.87 31.31 15.77
C PHE A 79 17.29 30.77 14.40
N GLN A 80 16.42 30.84 13.42
CA GLN A 80 16.67 30.36 12.04
C GLN A 80 15.92 31.25 11.04
N ASP A 81 16.37 31.20 9.78
CA ASP A 81 15.74 31.95 8.68
C ASP A 81 14.30 31.52 8.42
N LYS A 82 14.00 30.24 8.65
CA LYS A 82 12.65 29.67 8.47
C LYS A 82 12.32 28.64 9.55
N LYS A 83 11.10 28.71 10.05
CA LYS A 83 10.48 27.72 10.92
C LYS A 83 9.89 26.59 10.08
N THR A 84 9.95 25.36 10.56
CA THR A 84 9.35 24.21 9.89
C THR A 84 8.13 23.72 10.65
N ILE A 85 7.00 23.58 9.96
CA ILE A 85 5.78 22.97 10.47
C ILE A 85 5.52 21.70 9.68
N ILE A 86 5.38 20.57 10.38
CA ILE A 86 5.07 19.29 9.80
C ILE A 86 3.64 18.91 10.14
N VAL A 87 2.82 18.69 9.11
CA VAL A 87 1.44 18.23 9.21
C VAL A 87 1.39 16.77 8.73
N ASP A 88 1.31 15.85 9.66
CA ASP A 88 1.32 14.43 9.39
C ASP A 88 -0.09 13.82 9.53
N ILE A 89 -0.73 13.64 8.39
CA ILE A 89 -2.09 13.09 8.29
C ILE A 89 -2.09 11.73 7.57
N ARG A 90 -0.99 10.97 7.68
CA ARG A 90 -0.84 9.69 7.00
C ARG A 90 -1.85 8.64 7.44
N GLN A 91 -2.22 8.60 8.70
CA GLN A 91 -3.11 7.59 9.30
C GLN A 91 -4.45 8.19 9.78
N SER A 92 -4.94 9.21 9.12
CA SER A 92 -6.13 9.93 9.57
C SER A 92 -7.42 9.15 9.36
N ASN A 93 -8.21 9.05 10.43
CA ASN A 93 -9.59 8.57 10.41
C ASN A 93 -10.61 9.71 10.22
N LYS A 94 -10.22 10.96 10.50
CA LYS A 94 -11.05 12.18 10.43
C LYS A 94 -10.62 13.11 9.30
N LEU A 95 -10.22 12.52 8.18
CA LEU A 95 -9.67 13.25 7.03
C LEU A 95 -10.55 14.43 6.58
N HIS A 96 -11.87 14.30 6.66
CA HIS A 96 -12.80 15.35 6.24
C HIS A 96 -12.71 16.63 7.11
N GLU A 97 -12.53 16.47 8.41
CA GLU A 97 -12.35 17.57 9.35
C GLU A 97 -10.99 18.25 9.13
N LEU A 98 -9.94 17.46 8.97
CA LEU A 98 -8.59 17.97 8.66
C LEU A 98 -8.55 18.75 7.33
N ILE A 99 -9.24 18.26 6.30
CA ILE A 99 -9.33 18.96 5.02
C ILE A 99 -9.98 20.33 5.19
N LYS A 100 -10.98 20.48 6.06
CA LYS A 100 -11.60 21.79 6.32
C LYS A 100 -10.58 22.77 6.90
N ILE A 101 -9.84 22.37 7.93
CA ILE A 101 -8.79 23.19 8.55
C ILE A 101 -7.74 23.62 7.52
N LEU A 102 -7.28 22.66 6.70
CA LEU A 102 -6.27 22.92 5.69
C LEU A 102 -6.80 23.78 4.52
N ASN A 103 -8.10 23.74 4.21
CA ASN A 103 -8.71 24.59 3.18
C ASN A 103 -8.79 26.06 3.57
N ASP A 104 -8.76 26.37 4.87
CA ASP A 104 -8.73 27.74 5.38
C ASP A 104 -7.33 28.38 5.25
N LEU A 105 -6.31 27.60 4.83
CA LEU A 105 -4.97 28.10 4.59
C LEU A 105 -4.83 28.83 3.27
N ASN A 106 -4.30 30.04 3.32
CA ASN A 106 -3.82 30.73 2.13
C ASN A 106 -2.37 30.36 1.85
N PHE A 107 -2.15 29.31 1.10
CA PHE A 107 -0.82 28.77 0.78
C PHE A 107 0.10 29.79 0.07
N SER A 108 -0.45 30.81 -0.58
CA SER A 108 0.33 31.85 -1.26
C SER A 108 0.93 32.91 -0.32
N GLU A 109 0.39 33.03 0.89
CA GLU A 109 0.85 34.02 1.89
C GLU A 109 1.91 33.47 2.84
N ILE A 110 2.16 32.15 2.84
CA ILE A 110 3.19 31.53 3.69
C ILE A 110 4.58 31.91 3.15
N LYS A 111 5.30 32.79 3.87
CA LYS A 111 6.62 33.30 3.43
C LYS A 111 7.76 32.92 4.38
N ASN A 112 7.54 33.00 5.69
CA ASN A 112 8.59 32.83 6.69
C ASN A 112 8.61 31.43 7.32
N THR A 113 7.67 30.59 6.97
CA THR A 113 7.49 29.25 7.52
C THR A 113 7.57 28.22 6.39
N GLN A 114 8.30 27.13 6.62
CA GLN A 114 8.25 25.96 5.74
C GLN A 114 7.17 25.01 6.26
N VAL A 115 6.26 24.57 5.39
CA VAL A 115 5.17 23.64 5.72
C VAL A 115 5.35 22.36 4.95
N ILE A 116 5.43 21.24 5.67
CA ILE A 116 5.51 19.89 5.09
C ILE A 116 4.20 19.18 5.41
N ILE A 117 3.43 18.84 4.39
CA ILE A 117 2.18 18.09 4.53
C ILE A 117 2.40 16.69 3.99
N VAL A 118 2.11 15.66 4.80
CA VAL A 118 2.27 14.25 4.45
C VAL A 118 0.95 13.53 4.61
N SER A 119 0.45 12.90 3.52
CA SER A 119 -0.84 12.20 3.52
C SER A 119 -0.82 10.92 2.70
N TYR A 120 -1.46 9.84 3.21
CA TYR A 120 -1.76 8.62 2.44
C TYR A 120 -3.11 8.67 1.72
N SER A 121 -4.04 9.48 2.21
CA SER A 121 -5.45 9.41 1.84
C SER A 121 -5.88 10.44 0.80
N LEU A 122 -5.13 11.55 0.67
CA LEU A 122 -5.46 12.63 -0.26
C LEU A 122 -5.12 12.24 -1.70
N LYS A 123 -6.00 12.63 -2.62
CA LYS A 123 -5.90 12.36 -4.05
C LYS A 123 -5.62 13.63 -4.82
N GLN A 124 -5.11 13.49 -6.03
CA GLN A 124 -4.88 14.62 -6.94
C GLN A 124 -6.18 15.39 -7.29
N SER A 125 -7.33 14.72 -7.20
CA SER A 125 -8.65 15.33 -7.46
C SER A 125 -9.16 16.22 -6.33
N ASP A 126 -8.62 16.08 -5.12
CA ASP A 126 -9.12 16.78 -3.94
C ASP A 126 -8.83 18.28 -4.02
N PHE A 127 -9.74 19.07 -3.45
CA PHE A 127 -9.67 20.53 -3.54
C PHE A 127 -8.38 21.08 -2.95
N ILE A 128 -7.99 20.62 -1.76
CA ILE A 128 -6.75 21.04 -1.11
C ILE A 128 -5.51 20.71 -1.96
N THR A 129 -5.46 19.52 -2.57
CA THR A 129 -4.37 19.15 -3.47
C THR A 129 -4.27 20.09 -4.66
N LYS A 130 -5.40 20.49 -5.23
CA LYS A 130 -5.44 21.47 -6.33
C LYS A 130 -5.00 22.85 -5.88
N GLN A 131 -5.41 23.30 -4.68
CA GLN A 131 -4.96 24.58 -4.13
C GLN A 131 -3.44 24.62 -3.93
N ILE A 132 -2.87 23.61 -3.29
CA ILE A 132 -1.42 23.50 -3.08
C ILE A 132 -0.69 23.42 -4.43
N MET A 133 -1.23 22.65 -5.37
CA MET A 133 -0.67 22.52 -6.72
C MET A 133 -0.69 23.85 -7.51
N ASN A 134 -1.64 24.74 -7.26
CA ASN A 134 -1.72 26.04 -7.94
C ASN A 134 -0.83 27.11 -7.29
N SER A 135 -0.32 26.86 -6.10
CA SER A 135 0.58 27.77 -5.39
C SER A 135 1.96 27.81 -6.06
N LYS A 136 2.55 29.00 -6.21
CA LYS A 136 3.86 29.18 -6.88
C LYS A 136 5.03 28.73 -6.00
N ASN A 137 4.86 28.80 -4.69
CA ASN A 137 5.87 28.48 -3.66
C ASN A 137 5.77 27.01 -3.16
N SER A 138 5.11 26.12 -3.91
CA SER A 138 4.92 24.73 -3.54
C SER A 138 5.68 23.74 -4.41
N ILE A 139 6.17 22.68 -3.76
CA ILE A 139 6.65 21.45 -4.39
C ILE A 139 5.73 20.30 -4.01
N CYS A 140 5.26 19.54 -5.00
CA CYS A 140 4.41 18.37 -4.80
C CYS A 140 5.16 17.09 -5.19
N PHE A 141 5.27 16.17 -4.24
CA PHE A 141 5.82 14.84 -4.43
C PHE A 141 4.67 13.85 -4.57
N THR A 142 4.51 13.31 -5.78
CA THR A 142 3.45 12.35 -6.08
C THR A 142 3.98 10.93 -5.92
N CYS A 143 3.51 10.23 -4.90
CA CYS A 143 3.95 8.89 -4.52
C CYS A 143 2.87 7.86 -4.87
N TYR A 144 2.82 7.46 -6.14
CA TYR A 144 1.92 6.41 -6.62
C TYR A 144 2.68 5.10 -6.85
N GLU A 145 1.94 3.99 -6.89
CA GLU A 145 2.49 2.70 -7.28
C GLU A 145 3.18 2.80 -8.64
N GLU A 146 4.35 2.20 -8.73
CA GLU A 146 5.11 2.18 -9.96
C GLU A 146 4.53 1.18 -10.97
N ASP A 147 4.66 1.51 -12.25
CA ASP A 147 4.42 0.56 -13.32
C ASP A 147 5.46 -0.57 -13.29
N GLU A 148 5.08 -1.78 -13.71
CA GLU A 148 5.97 -2.95 -13.72
C GLU A 148 7.32 -2.70 -14.42
N HIS A 149 7.30 -1.91 -15.47
CA HIS A 149 8.52 -1.51 -16.19
C HIS A 149 9.48 -0.68 -15.33
N ASN A 150 8.95 0.26 -14.55
CA ASN A 150 9.75 1.10 -13.64
C ASN A 150 10.28 0.29 -12.47
N VAL A 151 9.46 -0.60 -11.90
CA VAL A 151 9.89 -1.55 -10.85
C VAL A 151 11.05 -2.39 -11.37
N LYS A 152 10.93 -2.99 -12.56
CA LYS A 152 11.99 -3.80 -13.19
C LYS A 152 13.29 -3.02 -13.38
N ASN A 153 13.21 -1.78 -13.86
CA ASN A 153 14.39 -0.93 -14.06
C ASN A 153 15.07 -0.56 -12.73
N ASN A 154 14.29 -0.30 -11.69
CA ASN A 154 14.81 0.02 -10.36
C ASN A 154 15.43 -1.21 -9.70
N LEU A 155 14.79 -2.37 -9.81
CA LEU A 155 15.36 -3.65 -9.36
C LEU A 155 16.71 -3.93 -10.04
N ASN A 156 16.77 -3.79 -11.33
CA ASN A 156 18.02 -4.03 -12.08
C ASN A 156 19.16 -3.09 -11.62
N LYS A 157 18.86 -1.81 -11.38
CA LYS A 157 19.85 -0.86 -10.86
C LYS A 157 20.37 -1.26 -9.47
N GLU A 158 19.49 -1.69 -8.58
CA GLU A 158 19.89 -2.11 -7.22
C GLU A 158 20.70 -3.43 -7.27
N LEU A 159 20.31 -4.39 -8.10
CA LEU A 159 21.05 -5.65 -8.30
C LEU A 159 22.46 -5.41 -8.84
N ILE A 160 22.62 -4.50 -9.80
CA ILE A 160 23.93 -4.12 -10.35
C ILE A 160 24.83 -3.52 -9.25
N LYS A 161 24.29 -2.66 -8.36
CA LYS A 161 25.05 -2.13 -7.22
C LYS A 161 25.56 -3.22 -6.27
N LEU A 162 24.85 -4.34 -6.19
CA LEU A 162 25.22 -5.48 -5.39
C LEU A 162 26.09 -6.51 -6.14
N ASN A 163 26.52 -6.19 -7.38
CA ASN A 163 27.24 -7.08 -8.29
C ASN A 163 26.49 -8.38 -8.64
N LEU A 164 25.14 -8.34 -8.59
CA LEU A 164 24.26 -9.45 -8.94
C LEU A 164 23.76 -9.25 -10.38
N ASN A 165 24.35 -9.98 -11.33
CA ASN A 165 23.95 -9.92 -12.73
C ASN A 165 22.93 -11.03 -13.04
N LEU A 166 21.68 -10.65 -13.29
CA LEU A 166 20.61 -11.55 -13.69
C LEU A 166 20.32 -11.46 -15.18
N ASN A 167 19.95 -12.59 -15.78
CA ASN A 167 19.43 -12.58 -17.14
C ASN A 167 17.99 -12.05 -17.18
N ASN A 168 17.47 -11.76 -18.38
CA ASN A 168 16.14 -11.17 -18.55
C ASN A 168 15.00 -12.06 -18.01
N SER A 169 15.11 -13.39 -18.10
CA SER A 169 14.08 -14.31 -17.55
C SER A 169 14.08 -14.31 -16.02
N GLN A 170 15.25 -14.35 -15.41
CA GLN A 170 15.42 -14.26 -13.95
C GLN A 170 14.93 -12.91 -13.41
N LEU A 171 15.23 -11.81 -14.11
CA LEU A 171 14.78 -10.48 -13.74
C LEU A 171 13.26 -10.35 -13.82
N ASN A 172 12.61 -10.95 -14.83
CA ASN A 172 11.15 -10.99 -14.93
C ASN A 172 10.55 -11.77 -13.77
N GLU A 173 11.04 -13.00 -13.51
CA GLU A 173 10.57 -13.83 -12.40
C GLU A 173 10.72 -13.13 -11.06
N LEU A 174 11.82 -12.45 -10.84
CA LEU A 174 12.05 -11.65 -9.64
C LEU A 174 11.07 -10.47 -9.55
N THR A 175 10.86 -9.76 -10.66
CA THR A 175 9.94 -8.61 -10.72
C THR A 175 8.50 -9.01 -10.37
N ASP A 176 8.05 -10.18 -10.84
CA ASP A 176 6.71 -10.70 -10.55
C ASP A 176 6.50 -11.02 -9.07
N LYS A 177 7.57 -11.39 -8.36
CA LYS A 177 7.57 -11.70 -6.93
C LYS A 177 7.71 -10.47 -6.05
N PHE A 178 8.32 -9.40 -6.54
CA PHE A 178 8.50 -8.18 -5.76
C PHE A 178 7.17 -7.44 -5.54
N SER A 179 7.03 -6.87 -4.36
CA SER A 179 5.99 -5.89 -4.05
C SER A 179 6.14 -4.64 -4.91
N LYS A 180 5.01 -3.97 -5.21
CA LYS A 180 5.03 -2.63 -5.82
C LYS A 180 5.26 -1.51 -4.78
N ASP A 181 5.40 -1.87 -3.51
CA ASP A 181 5.74 -0.93 -2.44
C ASP A 181 7.25 -0.71 -2.36
N SER A 182 7.67 0.53 -2.57
CA SER A 182 9.09 0.91 -2.63
C SER A 182 9.85 0.67 -1.32
N LYS A 183 9.18 0.73 -0.16
CA LYS A 183 9.81 0.46 1.13
C LYS A 183 10.08 -1.03 1.33
N ILE A 184 9.15 -1.88 0.89
CA ILE A 184 9.34 -3.33 0.91
C ILE A 184 10.51 -3.70 -0.01
N ILE A 185 10.58 -3.10 -1.20
CA ILE A 185 11.70 -3.28 -2.13
C ILE A 185 13.01 -2.87 -1.44
N GLN A 186 13.07 -1.67 -0.85
CA GLN A 186 14.27 -1.17 -0.18
C GLN A 186 14.70 -2.08 0.98
N ASN A 187 13.78 -2.44 1.88
CA ASN A 187 14.08 -3.33 3.01
C ASN A 187 14.57 -4.71 2.54
N THR A 188 14.03 -5.23 1.45
CA THR A 188 14.47 -6.49 0.86
C THR A 188 15.89 -6.37 0.31
N PHE A 189 16.22 -5.25 -0.37
CA PHE A 189 17.59 -5.00 -0.83
C PHE A 189 18.58 -4.80 0.31
N GLU A 190 18.18 -4.19 1.40
CA GLU A 190 19.02 -4.10 2.61
C GLU A 190 19.33 -5.49 3.17
N LYS A 191 18.32 -6.38 3.29
CA LYS A 191 18.53 -7.78 3.68
C LYS A 191 19.48 -8.51 2.72
N ILE A 192 19.26 -8.38 1.41
CA ILE A 192 20.12 -8.96 0.38
C ILE A 192 21.56 -8.45 0.53
N SER A 193 21.75 -7.15 0.73
CA SER A 193 23.08 -6.54 0.88
C SER A 193 23.85 -7.07 2.09
N LEU A 194 23.16 -7.26 3.21
CA LEU A 194 23.73 -7.82 4.43
C LEU A 194 24.17 -9.27 4.24
N GLN A 195 23.38 -10.06 3.54
CA GLN A 195 23.68 -11.47 3.29
C GLN A 195 24.76 -11.64 2.23
N ASN A 196 24.79 -10.79 1.19
CA ASN A 196 25.79 -10.83 0.11
C ASN A 196 27.21 -10.46 0.60
N ARG A 197 27.33 -9.71 1.72
CA ARG A 197 28.63 -9.43 2.36
C ARG A 197 29.31 -10.68 2.90
N ASN A 198 28.55 -11.70 3.27
CA ASN A 198 29.03 -12.91 3.92
C ASN A 198 29.14 -14.11 2.98
N SER A 199 28.44 -14.09 1.83
CA SER A 199 28.42 -15.20 0.85
C SER A 199 27.90 -14.70 -0.49
N ASN A 200 28.44 -15.21 -1.60
CA ASN A 200 27.86 -14.96 -2.92
C ASN A 200 26.46 -15.56 -3.00
N ILE A 201 25.44 -14.73 -3.06
CA ILE A 201 24.03 -15.15 -3.15
C ILE A 201 23.77 -15.68 -4.56
N ASN A 202 23.25 -16.90 -4.67
CA ASN A 202 22.74 -17.42 -5.94
C ASN A 202 21.27 -16.97 -6.17
N PHE A 203 20.76 -17.20 -7.39
CA PHE A 203 19.41 -16.77 -7.79
C PHE A 203 18.30 -17.40 -6.91
N ASP A 204 18.42 -18.68 -6.55
CA ASP A 204 17.42 -19.38 -5.74
C ASP A 204 17.36 -18.79 -4.31
N GLN A 205 18.49 -18.48 -3.72
CA GLN A 205 18.58 -17.80 -2.42
C GLN A 205 17.98 -16.38 -2.50
N LEU A 206 18.22 -15.67 -3.60
CA LEU A 206 17.61 -14.36 -3.84
C LEU A 206 16.09 -14.46 -3.89
N LEU A 207 15.55 -15.45 -4.59
CA LEU A 207 14.11 -15.70 -4.66
C LEU A 207 13.50 -15.98 -3.28
N HIS A 208 14.19 -16.77 -2.44
CA HIS A 208 13.72 -17.02 -1.07
C HIS A 208 13.68 -15.77 -0.20
N LEU A 209 14.61 -14.83 -0.38
CA LEU A 209 14.62 -13.56 0.38
C LEU A 209 13.50 -12.60 -0.02
N VAL A 210 12.98 -12.75 -1.23
CA VAL A 210 11.90 -11.91 -1.78
C VAL A 210 10.52 -12.47 -1.46
N ASP A 211 10.37 -13.77 -1.23
CA ASP A 211 9.08 -14.46 -1.02
C ASP A 211 8.34 -14.08 0.29
N ASP A 212 8.87 -13.19 1.13
CA ASP A 212 8.28 -12.79 2.42
C ASP A 212 7.03 -11.88 2.32
N ASN A 213 6.44 -11.69 1.15
CA ASN A 213 5.23 -10.87 0.95
C ASN A 213 3.92 -11.68 1.18
N ASN A 214 3.64 -11.99 2.44
CA ASN A 214 2.53 -12.87 2.84
C ASN A 214 1.14 -12.39 2.39
N ASP A 215 0.83 -11.10 2.44
CA ASP A 215 -0.54 -10.60 2.16
C ASP A 215 -0.94 -10.74 0.69
N LYS A 216 -0.04 -10.41 -0.24
CA LYS A 216 -0.29 -10.54 -1.68
C LYS A 216 -0.45 -11.99 -2.08
N THR A 217 0.33 -12.86 -1.45
CA THR A 217 0.35 -14.29 -1.70
C THR A 217 -0.89 -14.99 -1.13
N ILE A 218 -1.47 -14.56 0.01
CA ILE A 218 -2.74 -15.08 0.54
C ILE A 218 -3.89 -14.77 -0.44
N PHE A 219 -3.93 -13.55 -0.96
CA PHE A 219 -4.94 -13.14 -1.94
C PHE A 219 -4.86 -13.98 -3.23
N GLU A 220 -3.65 -14.19 -3.74
CA GLU A 220 -3.40 -15.02 -4.91
C GLU A 220 -3.79 -16.48 -4.66
N MET A 221 -3.44 -17.05 -3.51
CA MET A 221 -3.83 -18.39 -3.10
C MET A 221 -5.35 -18.59 -3.12
N VAL A 222 -6.10 -17.64 -2.53
CA VAL A 222 -7.57 -17.70 -2.50
C VAL A 222 -8.15 -17.57 -3.90
N ASN A 223 -7.61 -16.71 -4.75
CA ASN A 223 -8.05 -16.59 -6.14
C ASN A 223 -7.82 -17.90 -6.92
N LYS A 224 -6.65 -18.54 -6.77
CA LYS A 224 -6.34 -19.85 -7.37
C LYS A 224 -7.30 -20.93 -6.88
N LEU A 225 -7.59 -20.95 -5.58
CA LEU A 225 -8.56 -21.90 -5.00
C LEU A 225 -9.94 -21.73 -5.62
N MET A 226 -10.46 -20.50 -5.69
CA MET A 226 -11.78 -20.21 -6.23
C MET A 226 -11.91 -20.47 -7.73
N THR A 227 -10.79 -20.43 -8.47
CA THR A 227 -10.75 -20.78 -9.90
C THR A 227 -10.56 -22.28 -10.16
N GLY A 228 -10.51 -23.12 -9.11
CA GLY A 228 -10.34 -24.57 -9.21
C GLY A 228 -8.89 -25.04 -9.37
N ASN A 229 -7.91 -24.16 -9.20
CA ASN A 229 -6.48 -24.55 -9.22
C ASN A 229 -6.04 -25.00 -7.82
N TYR A 230 -6.47 -26.22 -7.44
CA TYR A 230 -6.22 -26.77 -6.10
C TYR A 230 -4.73 -26.97 -5.82
N TYR A 231 -3.99 -27.53 -6.77
CA TYR A 231 -2.58 -27.89 -6.56
C TYR A 231 -1.71 -26.68 -6.19
N GLU A 232 -1.87 -25.57 -6.92
CA GLU A 232 -1.13 -24.35 -6.62
C GLU A 232 -1.59 -23.69 -5.34
N SER A 233 -2.88 -23.73 -5.02
CA SER A 233 -3.40 -23.17 -3.77
C SER A 233 -2.89 -23.93 -2.55
N ILE A 234 -2.80 -25.27 -2.60
CA ILE A 234 -2.24 -26.09 -1.52
C ILE A 234 -0.73 -25.88 -1.36
N LYS A 235 0.00 -25.77 -2.46
CA LYS A 235 1.44 -25.46 -2.42
C LYS A 235 1.69 -24.15 -1.66
N LEU A 236 0.88 -23.12 -1.92
CA LEU A 236 0.96 -21.86 -1.18
C LEU A 236 0.55 -22.02 0.29
N LEU A 237 -0.52 -22.79 0.57
CA LEU A 237 -0.96 -23.04 1.95
C LEU A 237 0.13 -23.75 2.78
N THR A 238 0.82 -24.73 2.21
CA THR A 238 1.94 -25.42 2.88
C THR A 238 3.11 -24.47 3.15
N ASN A 239 3.37 -23.53 2.26
CA ASN A 239 4.40 -22.50 2.52
C ASN A 239 3.97 -21.59 3.68
N PHE A 240 2.70 -21.20 3.76
CA PHE A 240 2.18 -20.38 4.87
C PHE A 240 2.23 -21.10 6.21
N GLU A 241 2.00 -22.41 6.23
CA GLU A 241 2.20 -23.25 7.43
C GLU A 241 3.63 -23.14 7.95
N ARG A 242 4.63 -23.26 7.06
CA ARG A 242 6.06 -23.17 7.42
C ARG A 242 6.48 -21.82 8.01
N VAL A 243 5.87 -20.72 7.54
CA VAL A 243 6.15 -19.36 8.03
C VAL A 243 5.13 -18.89 9.09
N ASN A 244 4.29 -19.80 9.62
CA ASN A 244 3.31 -19.55 10.67
C ASN A 244 2.34 -18.37 10.37
N VAL A 245 1.84 -18.30 9.15
CA VAL A 245 0.82 -17.31 8.80
C VAL A 245 -0.47 -17.61 9.56
N SER A 246 -1.11 -16.60 10.13
CA SER A 246 -2.35 -16.77 10.88
C SER A 246 -3.47 -17.40 10.03
N SER A 247 -4.02 -18.51 10.50
CA SER A 247 -5.21 -19.16 9.91
C SER A 247 -6.40 -18.20 9.83
N SER A 248 -6.54 -17.31 10.80
CA SER A 248 -7.60 -16.29 10.86
C SER A 248 -7.54 -15.33 9.67
N SER A 249 -6.35 -14.92 9.22
CA SER A 249 -6.17 -14.06 8.03
C SER A 249 -6.63 -14.76 6.76
N ILE A 250 -6.29 -16.04 6.62
CA ILE A 250 -6.69 -16.87 5.48
C ILE A 250 -8.22 -17.02 5.46
N LEU A 251 -8.81 -17.42 6.57
CA LEU A 251 -10.27 -17.61 6.72
C LEU A 251 -11.03 -16.31 6.45
N TYR A 252 -10.53 -15.18 6.97
CA TYR A 252 -11.13 -13.87 6.73
C TYR A 252 -11.17 -13.52 5.24
N LEU A 253 -10.09 -13.76 4.52
CA LEU A 253 -10.03 -13.44 3.09
C LEU A 253 -10.94 -14.35 2.26
N VAL A 254 -10.95 -15.66 2.55
CA VAL A 254 -11.89 -16.63 1.92
C VAL A 254 -13.34 -16.20 2.14
N LYS A 255 -13.71 -15.86 3.39
CA LYS A 255 -15.04 -15.36 3.76
C LYS A 255 -15.42 -14.09 3.01
N SER A 256 -14.51 -13.13 2.96
CA SER A 256 -14.72 -11.84 2.28
C SER A 256 -15.00 -12.05 0.79
N LYS A 257 -14.19 -12.87 0.10
CA LYS A 257 -14.34 -13.15 -1.32
C LYS A 257 -15.66 -13.89 -1.64
N PHE A 258 -16.02 -14.91 -0.87
CA PHE A 258 -17.30 -15.61 -1.07
C PHE A 258 -18.51 -14.72 -0.76
N THR A 259 -18.41 -13.87 0.26
CA THR A 259 -19.47 -12.91 0.58
C THR A 259 -19.66 -11.88 -0.51
N LEU A 260 -18.58 -11.37 -1.11
CA LEU A 260 -18.63 -10.47 -2.26
C LEU A 260 -19.26 -11.16 -3.46
N LEU A 261 -18.82 -12.38 -3.78
CA LEU A 261 -19.35 -13.16 -4.90
C LEU A 261 -20.84 -13.48 -4.73
N LYS A 262 -21.27 -13.80 -3.50
CA LYS A 262 -22.70 -13.99 -3.18
C LYS A 262 -23.53 -12.77 -3.52
N LYS A 263 -23.04 -11.56 -3.20
CA LYS A 263 -23.69 -10.30 -3.56
C LYS A 263 -23.76 -10.12 -5.07
N CYS A 264 -22.66 -10.38 -5.78
CA CYS A 264 -22.60 -10.30 -7.25
C CYS A 264 -23.60 -11.25 -7.93
N ILE A 265 -23.69 -12.51 -7.48
CA ILE A 265 -24.63 -13.48 -8.04
C ILE A 265 -26.09 -13.09 -7.75
N LYS A 266 -26.39 -12.55 -6.56
CA LYS A 266 -27.73 -12.04 -6.28
C LYS A 266 -28.12 -10.89 -7.21
N MET A 267 -27.17 -10.00 -7.55
CA MET A 267 -27.40 -8.93 -8.53
C MET A 267 -27.60 -9.48 -9.95
N LYS A 268 -26.82 -10.49 -10.36
CA LYS A 268 -27.01 -11.19 -11.63
C LYS A 268 -28.41 -11.82 -11.73
N LYS A 269 -28.92 -12.44 -10.65
CA LYS A 269 -30.28 -12.99 -10.59
C LYS A 269 -31.37 -11.92 -10.67
N ARG A 270 -31.07 -10.67 -10.33
CA ARG A 270 -31.97 -9.51 -10.49
C ARG A 270 -31.92 -8.90 -11.89
N GLY A 271 -31.19 -9.50 -12.83
CA GLY A 271 -31.09 -9.06 -14.21
C GLY A 271 -29.98 -8.07 -14.55
N LEU A 272 -29.10 -7.72 -13.60
CA LEU A 272 -27.97 -6.84 -13.89
C LEU A 272 -26.94 -7.57 -14.77
N THR A 273 -26.38 -6.85 -15.72
CA THR A 273 -25.27 -7.32 -16.55
C THR A 273 -23.97 -7.43 -15.75
N LYS A 274 -23.00 -8.22 -16.25
CA LYS A 274 -21.70 -8.38 -15.59
C LYS A 274 -21.01 -7.03 -15.40
N ASN A 275 -21.08 -6.13 -16.38
CA ASN A 275 -20.46 -4.80 -16.31
C ASN A 275 -21.13 -3.90 -15.28
N GLU A 276 -22.45 -3.93 -15.16
CA GLU A 276 -23.17 -3.17 -14.13
C GLU A 276 -22.85 -3.67 -12.73
N ILE A 277 -22.68 -4.99 -12.55
CA ILE A 277 -22.32 -5.59 -11.26
C ILE A 277 -20.95 -5.11 -10.80
N VAL A 278 -19.90 -5.23 -11.62
CA VAL A 278 -18.53 -4.86 -11.22
C VAL A 278 -18.35 -3.37 -11.01
N ASN A 279 -19.12 -2.53 -11.72
CA ASN A 279 -19.10 -1.07 -11.56
C ASN A 279 -20.09 -0.56 -10.49
N HIS A 280 -20.81 -1.46 -9.81
CA HIS A 280 -21.82 -1.05 -8.83
C HIS A 280 -21.16 -0.43 -7.58
N LYS A 281 -21.51 0.82 -7.26
CA LYS A 281 -20.91 1.63 -6.19
C LYS A 281 -20.88 0.92 -4.81
N SER A 282 -21.89 0.10 -4.51
CA SER A 282 -21.98 -0.60 -3.20
C SER A 282 -20.99 -1.73 -3.03
N LEU A 283 -20.40 -2.27 -4.12
CA LEU A 283 -19.49 -3.42 -4.06
C LEU A 283 -18.03 -3.00 -3.96
N LYS A 284 -17.69 -1.79 -4.42
CA LYS A 284 -16.32 -1.23 -4.41
C LYS A 284 -15.27 -2.20 -4.99
N ILE A 285 -15.61 -2.87 -6.09
CA ILE A 285 -14.71 -3.83 -6.77
C ILE A 285 -13.64 -3.05 -7.51
N PHE A 286 -12.38 -3.39 -7.26
CA PHE A 286 -11.27 -2.77 -7.95
C PHE A 286 -11.22 -3.23 -9.41
N PHE A 287 -10.90 -2.34 -10.35
CA PHE A 287 -10.96 -2.64 -11.79
C PHE A 287 -10.11 -3.86 -12.21
N LYS A 288 -8.97 -4.11 -11.54
CA LYS A 288 -8.11 -5.28 -11.80
C LYS A 288 -8.77 -6.62 -11.42
N GLU A 289 -9.82 -6.59 -10.60
CA GLU A 289 -10.58 -7.79 -10.22
C GLU A 289 -11.78 -8.09 -11.12
N HIS A 290 -12.12 -7.20 -12.06
CA HIS A 290 -13.31 -7.34 -12.92
C HIS A 290 -13.27 -8.66 -13.71
N SER A 291 -12.13 -8.99 -14.35
CA SER A 291 -11.96 -10.24 -15.11
C SER A 291 -12.12 -11.48 -14.22
N PHE A 292 -11.59 -11.44 -13.01
CA PHE A 292 -11.74 -12.50 -12.02
C PHE A 292 -13.21 -12.68 -11.63
N ILE A 293 -13.92 -11.60 -11.30
CA ILE A 293 -15.34 -11.65 -10.94
C ILE A 293 -16.20 -12.18 -12.11
N PHE A 294 -15.90 -11.79 -13.36
CA PHE A 294 -16.61 -12.32 -14.53
C PHE A 294 -16.50 -13.83 -14.62
N LYS A 295 -15.30 -14.36 -14.44
CA LYS A 295 -15.06 -15.82 -14.42
C LYS A 295 -15.80 -16.50 -13.26
N MET A 296 -15.78 -15.91 -12.07
CA MET A 296 -16.47 -16.47 -10.90
C MET A 296 -18.00 -16.48 -11.05
N LEU A 297 -18.59 -15.47 -11.71
CA LEU A 297 -20.02 -15.42 -12.01
C LEU A 297 -20.49 -16.52 -12.98
N GLU A 298 -19.58 -17.18 -13.68
CA GLU A 298 -19.86 -18.33 -14.55
C GLU A 298 -19.67 -19.67 -13.82
N LEU A 299 -18.64 -19.75 -12.95
CA LEU A 299 -18.26 -20.99 -12.29
C LEU A 299 -19.12 -21.33 -11.06
N TRP A 300 -19.65 -20.31 -10.36
CA TRP A 300 -20.25 -20.51 -9.04
C TRP A 300 -21.74 -20.31 -9.01
N THR A 301 -22.45 -21.23 -8.35
CA THR A 301 -23.87 -21.07 -8.05
C THR A 301 -24.08 -20.50 -6.64
N LEU A 302 -25.29 -19.94 -6.38
CA LEU A 302 -25.61 -19.40 -5.06
C LEU A 302 -25.58 -20.50 -3.98
N ASN A 303 -26.06 -21.69 -4.32
CA ASN A 303 -26.10 -22.86 -3.43
C ASN A 303 -24.68 -23.32 -3.04
N ASP A 304 -23.76 -23.37 -4.01
CA ASP A 304 -22.37 -23.77 -3.72
C ASP A 304 -21.67 -22.78 -2.82
N ILE A 305 -21.90 -21.47 -3.04
CA ILE A 305 -21.36 -20.42 -2.18
C ILE A 305 -21.90 -20.54 -0.76
N ASP A 306 -23.20 -20.79 -0.59
CA ASP A 306 -23.81 -20.93 0.74
C ASP A 306 -23.25 -22.16 1.47
N ASN A 307 -23.05 -23.26 0.76
CA ASN A 307 -22.40 -24.45 1.29
C ASN A 307 -20.94 -24.18 1.71
N CYS A 308 -20.17 -23.45 0.88
CA CYS A 308 -18.80 -23.07 1.22
C CYS A 308 -18.74 -22.13 2.44
N LEU A 309 -19.62 -21.15 2.54
CA LEU A 309 -19.69 -20.25 3.69
C LEU A 309 -20.08 -20.99 4.98
N HIS A 310 -20.99 -21.97 4.89
CA HIS A 310 -21.35 -22.80 6.04
C HIS A 310 -20.19 -23.70 6.49
N PHE A 311 -19.48 -24.33 5.55
CA PHE A 311 -18.31 -25.16 5.87
C PHE A 311 -17.17 -24.30 6.44
N LEU A 312 -16.94 -23.10 5.90
CA LEU A 312 -15.98 -22.13 6.41
C LEU A 312 -16.27 -21.73 7.85
N PHE A 313 -17.54 -21.49 8.21
CA PHE A 313 -17.92 -21.20 9.58
C PHE A 313 -17.56 -22.35 10.54
N LYS A 314 -17.83 -23.60 10.15
CA LYS A 314 -17.41 -24.78 10.94
C LYS A 314 -15.88 -24.85 11.06
N THR A 315 -15.15 -24.58 9.98
CA THR A 315 -13.69 -24.54 10.00
C THR A 315 -13.17 -23.47 10.95
N GLU A 316 -13.75 -22.27 10.94
CA GLU A 316 -13.37 -21.18 11.85
C GLU A 316 -13.54 -21.58 13.32
N LEU A 317 -14.64 -22.24 13.68
CA LEU A 317 -14.87 -22.76 15.02
C LEU A 317 -13.84 -23.83 15.42
N ASN A 318 -13.51 -24.75 14.50
CA ASN A 318 -12.51 -25.78 14.75
C ASN A 318 -11.10 -25.20 14.94
N CYS A 319 -10.69 -24.22 14.12
CA CYS A 319 -9.40 -23.54 14.27
C CYS A 319 -9.30 -22.82 15.63
N LYS A 320 -10.38 -22.17 16.09
CA LYS A 320 -10.41 -21.49 17.40
C LYS A 320 -10.36 -22.46 18.58
N SER A 321 -10.95 -23.65 18.45
CA SER A 321 -11.01 -24.65 19.51
C SER A 321 -9.77 -25.55 19.58
N LYS A 322 -9.07 -25.78 18.43
CA LYS A 322 -7.96 -26.71 18.30
C LYS A 322 -6.82 -26.08 17.50
N LYS A 323 -6.07 -25.18 18.11
CA LYS A 323 -5.04 -24.37 17.44
C LYS A 323 -3.96 -25.22 16.76
N ASP A 324 -3.53 -26.32 17.36
CA ASP A 324 -2.48 -27.18 16.82
C ASP A 324 -2.85 -27.86 15.48
N TYR A 325 -4.12 -27.86 15.10
CA TYR A 325 -4.65 -28.52 13.91
C TYR A 325 -5.20 -27.53 12.87
N GLU A 326 -4.94 -26.23 13.00
CA GLU A 326 -5.52 -25.19 12.15
C GLU A 326 -5.30 -25.45 10.65
N TYR A 327 -4.08 -25.82 10.25
CA TYR A 327 -3.74 -26.06 8.86
C TYR A 327 -4.38 -27.35 8.30
N ILE A 328 -4.65 -28.33 9.13
CA ILE A 328 -5.43 -29.52 8.73
C ILE A 328 -6.86 -29.12 8.39
N PHE A 329 -7.49 -28.28 9.22
CA PHE A 329 -8.83 -27.77 8.95
C PHE A 329 -8.89 -26.87 7.71
N LEU A 330 -7.85 -26.05 7.47
CA LEU A 330 -7.72 -25.25 6.25
C LEU A 330 -7.59 -26.15 5.01
N ASN A 331 -6.80 -27.22 5.07
CA ASN A 331 -6.68 -28.18 3.98
C ASN A 331 -8.03 -28.84 3.64
N GLN A 332 -8.82 -29.23 4.66
CA GLN A 332 -10.17 -29.78 4.46
C GLN A 332 -11.10 -28.75 3.82
N LEU A 333 -11.05 -27.47 4.25
CA LEU A 333 -11.82 -26.39 3.65
C LEU A 333 -11.43 -26.18 2.17
N PHE A 334 -10.15 -26.17 1.86
CA PHE A 334 -9.66 -25.99 0.49
C PHE A 334 -10.11 -27.13 -0.42
N LEU A 335 -10.05 -28.36 0.07
CA LEU A 335 -10.53 -29.53 -0.66
C LEU A 335 -12.03 -29.44 -0.92
N PHE A 336 -12.82 -29.03 0.09
CA PHE A 336 -14.26 -28.84 -0.07
C PHE A 336 -14.59 -27.76 -1.11
N ILE A 337 -13.92 -26.61 -1.06
CA ILE A 337 -14.10 -25.52 -2.03
C ILE A 337 -13.74 -25.98 -3.44
N TYR A 338 -12.67 -26.74 -3.60
CA TYR A 338 -12.23 -27.28 -4.87
C TYR A 338 -13.29 -28.22 -5.50
N PHE A 339 -13.86 -29.14 -4.72
CA PHE A 339 -14.91 -30.01 -5.22
C PHE A 339 -16.15 -29.22 -5.67
N LYS A 340 -16.47 -28.13 -4.99
CA LYS A 340 -17.59 -27.24 -5.37
C LYS A 340 -17.29 -26.38 -6.59
N SER A 341 -16.04 -26.04 -6.86
CA SER A 341 -15.65 -25.25 -8.05
C SER A 341 -15.65 -26.06 -9.34
N LYS A 342 -15.75 -27.40 -9.28
CA LYS A 342 -15.72 -28.29 -10.45
C LYS A 342 -17.11 -28.80 -10.91
N VAL A 343 -18.16 -28.52 -10.14
CA VAL A 343 -19.52 -28.83 -10.47
C VAL A 343 -20.16 -27.65 -11.18
#